data_5615ee2cc3b463767bf00cc4a6c6bcfa
#
_entry.id   5615ee2cc3b463767bf00cc4a6c6bcfa
#
_cell.length_a   1.000
_cell.length_b   1.000
_cell.length_c   1.000
_cell.angle_alpha   90.00
_cell.angle_beta   90.00
_cell.angle_gamma   90.00
#
_symmetry.space_group_name_H-M   'P 1'
#
loop_
_entity.id
_entity.type
_entity.pdbx_description
1 polymer ?
#
loop_
_entity_poly.entity_id
_entity_poly.type
_entity_poly.pdbx_seq_one_letter_code
_entity_poly.pdbx_strand_id
1 'polypeptide(L)'
;MILKGGTPVASKIIFHIDVNSAYLSWTSVENLRTGAGPDLREVPAIIGGGQKSRHGIVLAKSISAKKMGIYTSEPVASALKKCPELLIFPPDHELYRQYSHRFIDYLKTLTPDIEQVSVDECYLDFTGIAHCYQSPLAAAEEIKDTIYRRFGFTVNVGISCNKLLAKMASDFEKPNRIHTLFPDEIPRKMWPLPVSELH
;
A
#
# COMPACT_ATOMS: atom_id res chain seq x y z
N MET A 1 11.11 -32.20 32.38
CA MET A 1 12.07 -31.22 32.92
C MET A 1 11.61 -29.85 32.43
N ILE A 2 10.89 -29.11 33.28
CA ILE A 2 10.26 -27.81 32.92
C ILE A 2 11.30 -26.75 33.23
N LEU A 3 11.80 -26.07 32.19
CA LEU A 3 12.60 -24.87 32.38
C LEU A 3 11.65 -23.73 32.77
N LYS A 4 11.58 -23.45 34.09
CA LYS A 4 10.94 -22.25 34.63
C LYS A 4 11.88 -21.05 34.43
N GLY A 5 11.34 -19.95 33.94
CA GLY A 5 11.95 -18.62 34.13
C GLY A 5 12.38 -17.88 32.86
N GLY A 6 11.57 -17.87 31.82
CA GLY A 6 11.67 -16.83 30.80
C GLY A 6 10.56 -15.79 31.05
N THR A 7 10.94 -14.53 31.25
CA THR A 7 10.02 -13.40 31.16
C THR A 7 9.28 -13.55 29.82
N PRO A 8 7.93 -13.44 29.76
CA PRO A 8 7.25 -13.49 28.48
C PRO A 8 7.81 -12.35 27.63
N VAL A 9 8.51 -12.70 26.56
CA VAL A 9 8.90 -11.71 25.55
C VAL A 9 7.60 -11.10 25.06
N ALA A 10 7.39 -9.82 25.31
CA ALA A 10 6.22 -9.10 24.80
C ALA A 10 6.11 -9.41 23.30
N SER A 11 4.97 -9.92 22.87
CA SER A 11 4.78 -10.25 21.46
C SER A 11 4.96 -8.98 20.65
N LYS A 12 5.84 -9.01 19.61
CA LYS A 12 6.03 -7.87 18.73
C LYS A 12 4.71 -7.48 18.08
N ILE A 13 4.60 -6.19 17.78
CA ILE A 13 3.50 -5.62 17.00
C ILE A 13 4.14 -4.94 15.79
N ILE A 14 4.03 -5.59 14.64
CA ILE A 14 4.60 -5.11 13.38
C ILE A 14 3.47 -4.66 12.46
N PHE A 15 3.57 -3.43 11.97
CA PHE A 15 2.71 -2.93 10.90
C PHE A 15 3.46 -3.04 9.58
N HIS A 16 2.77 -3.48 8.54
CA HIS A 16 3.16 -3.28 7.14
C HIS A 16 2.20 -2.26 6.54
N ILE A 17 2.73 -1.17 5.99
CA ILE A 17 1.95 -0.09 5.38
C ILE A 17 2.34 0.00 3.90
N ASP A 18 1.32 -0.04 3.03
CA ASP A 18 1.46 -0.10 1.56
C ASP A 18 0.52 0.93 0.93
N VAL A 19 1.04 1.82 0.10
CA VAL A 19 0.26 2.86 -0.60
C VAL A 19 -0.52 2.27 -1.75
N ASN A 20 -1.83 2.47 -1.76
CA ASN A 20 -2.70 1.92 -2.78
C ASN A 20 -2.43 2.56 -4.16
N SER A 21 -2.00 1.74 -5.14
CA SER A 21 -1.67 2.18 -6.51
C SER A 21 -0.81 3.45 -6.51
N ALA A 22 0.31 3.44 -5.80
CA ALA A 22 1.12 4.60 -5.43
C ALA A 22 1.33 5.60 -6.58
N TYR A 23 1.89 5.18 -7.69
CA TYR A 23 2.19 6.07 -8.83
C TYR A 23 0.95 6.77 -9.37
N LEU A 24 -0.14 6.03 -9.52
CA LEU A 24 -1.40 6.60 -9.99
C LEU A 24 -2.03 7.53 -8.96
N SER A 25 -2.02 7.13 -7.68
CA SER A 25 -2.56 7.93 -6.59
C SER A 25 -1.80 9.25 -6.41
N TRP A 26 -0.47 9.21 -6.44
CA TRP A 26 0.37 10.41 -6.32
C TRP A 26 0.23 11.35 -7.52
N THR A 27 0.19 10.81 -8.74
CA THR A 27 -0.09 11.62 -9.95
C THR A 27 -1.48 12.25 -9.85
N SER A 28 -2.48 11.52 -9.36
CA SER A 28 -3.84 12.01 -9.19
C SER A 28 -3.93 13.16 -8.19
N VAL A 29 -3.28 13.00 -7.02
CA VAL A 29 -3.22 14.05 -6.01
C VAL A 29 -2.55 15.31 -6.56
N GLU A 30 -1.46 15.15 -7.32
CA GLU A 30 -0.76 16.30 -7.91
C GLU A 30 -1.60 16.98 -8.99
N ASN A 31 -2.31 16.22 -9.84
CA ASN A 31 -3.25 16.77 -10.82
C ASN A 31 -4.33 17.65 -10.17
N LEU A 32 -4.94 17.15 -9.08
CA LEU A 32 -5.95 17.91 -8.34
C LEU A 32 -5.37 19.15 -7.67
N ARG A 33 -4.16 19.05 -7.09
CA ARG A 33 -3.49 20.18 -6.43
C ARG A 33 -3.12 21.30 -7.40
N THR A 34 -2.73 20.95 -8.61
CA THR A 34 -2.26 21.92 -9.63
C THR A 34 -3.35 22.33 -10.63
N GLY A 35 -4.47 21.62 -10.64
CA GLY A 35 -5.51 21.79 -11.68
C GLY A 35 -5.09 21.25 -13.05
N ALA A 36 -4.04 20.41 -13.12
CA ALA A 36 -3.47 19.94 -14.38
C ALA A 36 -4.26 18.78 -15.04
N GLY A 37 -5.21 18.17 -14.31
CA GLY A 37 -5.97 17.06 -14.85
C GLY A 37 -7.01 16.50 -13.89
N PRO A 38 -7.74 15.45 -14.31
CA PRO A 38 -8.78 14.81 -13.49
C PRO A 38 -8.16 13.97 -12.36
N ASP A 39 -9.04 13.54 -11.43
CA ASP A 39 -8.70 12.48 -10.49
C ASP A 39 -8.60 11.15 -11.24
N LEU A 40 -7.39 10.65 -11.43
CA LEU A 40 -7.15 9.40 -12.17
C LEU A 40 -7.70 8.16 -11.47
N ARG A 41 -8.03 8.25 -10.20
CA ARG A 41 -8.62 7.16 -9.42
C ARG A 41 -10.09 6.90 -9.79
N GLU A 42 -10.76 7.94 -10.29
CA GLU A 42 -12.20 7.92 -10.62
C GLU A 42 -12.48 7.54 -12.08
N VAL A 43 -11.46 7.56 -12.94
CA VAL A 43 -11.58 7.30 -14.38
C VAL A 43 -10.72 6.11 -14.80
N PRO A 44 -10.97 5.49 -15.98
CA PRO A 44 -10.06 4.51 -16.55
C PRO A 44 -8.71 5.16 -16.88
N ALA A 45 -7.71 4.91 -16.05
CA ALA A 45 -6.39 5.54 -16.19
C ALA A 45 -5.27 4.57 -15.82
N ILE A 46 -4.12 4.78 -16.44
CA ILE A 46 -2.86 4.08 -16.13
C ILE A 46 -1.69 5.06 -16.04
N ILE A 47 -0.69 4.65 -15.27
CA ILE A 47 0.66 5.18 -15.39
C ILE A 47 1.45 4.20 -16.25
N GLY A 48 2.06 4.69 -17.31
CA GLY A 48 2.78 3.83 -18.26
C GLY A 48 3.54 4.62 -19.33
N GLY A 49 4.03 3.95 -20.36
CA GLY A 49 4.76 4.60 -21.44
C GLY A 49 3.95 5.72 -22.09
N GLY A 50 4.62 6.83 -22.46
CA GLY A 50 3.96 8.04 -22.97
C GLY A 50 3.10 7.79 -24.21
N GLN A 51 2.08 8.64 -24.42
CA GLN A 51 1.09 8.55 -25.53
C GLN A 51 1.70 8.40 -26.93
N LYS A 52 2.92 8.90 -27.15
CA LYS A 52 3.63 8.81 -28.44
C LYS A 52 4.36 7.48 -28.64
N SER A 53 4.57 6.72 -27.58
CA SER A 53 5.25 5.42 -27.64
C SER A 53 4.26 4.31 -27.28
N ARG A 54 3.77 3.60 -28.28
CA ARG A 54 3.01 2.34 -28.08
C ARG A 54 3.87 1.24 -27.45
N HIS A 55 5.12 1.55 -27.10
CA HIS A 55 6.14 0.68 -26.55
C HIS A 55 6.34 1.00 -25.07
N GLY A 56 5.45 0.56 -24.21
CA GLY A 56 5.56 0.70 -22.77
C GLY A 56 4.67 -0.30 -22.08
N ILE A 57 4.89 -0.48 -20.81
CA ILE A 57 4.07 -1.33 -19.96
C ILE A 57 3.25 -0.51 -18.99
N VAL A 58 2.17 -1.09 -18.51
CA VAL A 58 1.35 -0.55 -17.42
C VAL A 58 2.11 -0.70 -16.11
N LEU A 59 2.47 0.42 -15.46
CA LEU A 59 3.15 0.43 -14.16
C LEU A 59 2.15 0.49 -13.01
N ALA A 60 1.09 1.28 -13.15
CA ALA A 60 -0.01 1.37 -12.20
C ALA A 60 -1.33 1.61 -12.94
N LYS A 61 -2.45 1.27 -12.33
CA LYS A 61 -3.78 1.39 -12.93
C LYS A 61 -4.83 1.77 -11.91
N SER A 62 -5.89 2.45 -12.38
CA SER A 62 -7.09 2.73 -11.59
C SER A 62 -7.93 1.46 -11.38
N ILE A 63 -8.85 1.52 -10.41
CA ILE A 63 -9.81 0.42 -10.17
C ILE A 63 -10.73 0.23 -11.39
N SER A 64 -11.14 1.32 -12.03
CA SER A 64 -11.95 1.28 -13.25
C SER A 64 -11.21 0.61 -14.41
N ALA A 65 -9.92 0.93 -14.61
CA ALA A 65 -9.08 0.23 -15.59
C ALA A 65 -8.90 -1.28 -15.24
N LYS A 66 -8.73 -1.60 -13.95
CA LYS A 66 -8.66 -3.01 -13.50
C LYS A 66 -9.94 -3.77 -13.84
N LYS A 67 -11.13 -3.17 -13.66
CA LYS A 67 -12.43 -3.79 -14.01
C LYS A 67 -12.57 -4.06 -15.50
N MET A 68 -11.88 -3.34 -16.36
CA MET A 68 -11.80 -3.57 -17.81
C MET A 68 -10.78 -4.64 -18.20
N GLY A 69 -10.22 -5.36 -17.22
CA GLY A 69 -9.23 -6.43 -17.44
C GLY A 69 -7.83 -5.93 -17.75
N ILE A 70 -7.51 -4.66 -17.44
CA ILE A 70 -6.15 -4.14 -17.55
C ILE A 70 -5.34 -4.60 -16.34
N TYR A 71 -4.12 -5.12 -16.57
CA TYR A 71 -3.23 -5.58 -15.51
C TYR A 71 -1.85 -4.93 -15.58
N THR A 72 -1.16 -4.89 -14.45
CA THR A 72 0.19 -4.35 -14.34
C THR A 72 1.16 -5.23 -15.14
N SER A 73 2.16 -4.60 -15.74
CA SER A 73 3.16 -5.21 -16.63
C SER A 73 2.67 -5.60 -18.02
N GLU A 74 1.38 -5.44 -18.36
CA GLU A 74 0.95 -5.65 -19.74
C GLU A 74 1.39 -4.49 -20.66
N PRO A 75 1.55 -4.75 -21.98
CA PRO A 75 1.82 -3.70 -22.94
C PRO A 75 0.70 -2.66 -23.02
N VAL A 76 1.03 -1.37 -23.04
CA VAL A 76 0.06 -0.26 -23.17
C VAL A 76 -0.83 -0.44 -24.40
N ALA A 77 -0.26 -0.94 -25.53
CA ALA A 77 -1.04 -1.24 -26.74
C ALA A 77 -2.14 -2.31 -26.50
N SER A 78 -1.92 -3.26 -25.59
CA SER A 78 -2.92 -4.25 -25.21
C SER A 78 -3.99 -3.64 -24.31
N ALA A 79 -3.59 -2.78 -23.38
CA ALA A 79 -4.53 -2.04 -22.51
C ALA A 79 -5.48 -1.16 -23.34
N LEU A 80 -4.97 -0.44 -24.36
CA LEU A 80 -5.77 0.38 -25.27
C LEU A 80 -6.78 -0.42 -26.10
N LYS A 81 -6.50 -1.68 -26.44
CA LYS A 81 -7.47 -2.54 -27.09
C LYS A 81 -8.65 -2.90 -26.20
N LYS A 82 -8.44 -2.99 -24.89
CA LYS A 82 -9.47 -3.27 -23.87
C LYS A 82 -10.28 -2.03 -23.50
N CYS A 83 -9.64 -0.87 -23.53
CA CYS A 83 -10.23 0.42 -23.17
C CYS A 83 -9.67 1.52 -24.10
N PRO A 84 -10.34 1.82 -25.25
CA PRO A 84 -9.89 2.84 -26.20
C PRO A 84 -9.80 4.26 -25.60
N GLU A 85 -10.66 4.56 -24.62
CA GLU A 85 -10.71 5.85 -23.90
C GLU A 85 -9.75 5.93 -22.70
N LEU A 86 -8.86 4.95 -22.54
CA LEU A 86 -7.92 4.87 -21.42
C LEU A 86 -7.02 6.11 -21.36
N LEU A 87 -7.02 6.78 -20.23
CA LEU A 87 -6.09 7.87 -19.98
C LEU A 87 -4.70 7.32 -19.61
N ILE A 88 -3.67 7.84 -20.28
CA ILE A 88 -2.30 7.39 -20.09
C ILE A 88 -1.45 8.56 -19.63
N PHE A 89 -0.82 8.40 -18.49
CA PHE A 89 0.12 9.36 -17.93
C PHE A 89 1.51 8.75 -17.87
N PRO A 90 2.56 9.49 -18.26
CA PRO A 90 3.92 9.02 -18.10
C PRO A 90 4.30 8.97 -16.63
N PRO A 91 5.21 8.07 -16.21
CA PRO A 91 5.71 8.06 -14.85
C PRO A 91 6.56 9.31 -14.56
N ASP A 92 6.34 9.89 -13.38
CA ASP A 92 7.15 10.99 -12.82
C ASP A 92 7.86 10.50 -11.56
N HIS A 93 9.06 9.94 -11.72
CA HIS A 93 9.82 9.36 -10.62
C HIS A 93 10.28 10.41 -9.58
N GLU A 94 10.45 11.67 -10.00
CA GLU A 94 10.80 12.75 -9.06
C GLU A 94 9.63 13.05 -8.13
N LEU A 95 8.43 13.20 -8.69
CA LEU A 95 7.19 13.34 -7.94
C LEU A 95 7.00 12.19 -6.94
N TYR A 96 7.20 10.95 -7.39
CA TYR A 96 7.02 9.76 -6.55
C TYR A 96 7.99 9.72 -5.38
N ARG A 97 9.24 10.14 -5.60
CA ARG A 97 10.25 10.27 -4.55
C ARG A 97 9.85 11.30 -3.50
N GLN A 98 9.31 12.45 -3.93
CA GLN A 98 8.84 13.49 -3.02
C GLN A 98 7.67 13.02 -2.16
N TYR A 99 6.67 12.33 -2.75
CA TYR A 99 5.55 11.77 -1.99
C TYR A 99 6.00 10.67 -1.03
N SER A 100 6.89 9.79 -1.48
CA SER A 100 7.51 8.74 -0.65
C SER A 100 8.21 9.33 0.56
N HIS A 101 9.07 10.34 0.37
CA HIS A 101 9.78 11.00 1.48
C HIS A 101 8.79 11.60 2.49
N ARG A 102 7.80 12.36 2.03
CA ARG A 102 6.78 12.96 2.91
C ARG A 102 5.98 11.92 3.69
N PHE A 103 5.66 10.80 3.07
CA PHE A 103 4.98 9.67 3.68
C PHE A 103 5.85 9.02 4.79
N ILE A 104 7.09 8.69 4.47
CA ILE A 104 8.03 8.08 5.43
C ILE A 104 8.39 9.06 6.56
N ASP A 105 8.60 10.33 6.27
CA ASP A 105 8.89 11.34 7.29
C ASP A 105 7.72 11.51 8.27
N TYR A 106 6.48 11.44 7.79
CA TYR A 106 5.33 11.41 8.69
C TYR A 106 5.37 10.18 9.60
N LEU A 107 5.62 8.99 9.07
CA LEU A 107 5.66 7.77 9.87
C LEU A 107 6.79 7.80 10.90
N LYS A 108 7.94 8.40 10.58
CA LYS A 108 9.05 8.62 11.52
C LYS A 108 8.70 9.53 12.70
N THR A 109 7.65 10.34 12.58
CA THR A 109 7.16 11.12 13.74
C THR A 109 6.43 10.24 14.77
N LEU A 110 6.02 9.03 14.40
CA LEU A 110 5.30 8.09 15.26
C LEU A 110 6.27 7.15 15.98
N THR A 111 7.22 6.59 15.25
CA THR A 111 8.26 5.70 15.79
C THR A 111 9.55 5.85 14.97
N PRO A 112 10.74 5.75 15.60
CA PRO A 112 12.01 5.69 14.86
C PRO A 112 12.23 4.31 14.19
N ASP A 113 11.53 3.28 14.65
CA ASP A 113 11.74 1.89 14.23
C ASP A 113 10.98 1.58 12.95
N ILE A 114 11.46 2.16 11.83
CA ILE A 114 10.91 2.00 10.48
C ILE A 114 11.93 1.35 9.57
N GLU A 115 11.47 0.37 8.78
CA GLU A 115 12.20 -0.22 7.68
C GLU A 115 11.46 0.06 6.37
N GLN A 116 11.97 0.98 5.58
CA GLN A 116 11.46 1.25 4.24
C GLN A 116 11.92 0.14 3.28
N VAL A 117 10.96 -0.51 2.60
CA VAL A 117 11.22 -1.61 1.66
C VAL A 117 11.29 -1.09 0.23
N SER A 118 10.36 -0.20 -0.11
CA SER A 118 10.28 0.42 -1.44
C SER A 118 9.88 1.89 -1.32
N VAL A 119 9.53 2.54 -2.43
CA VAL A 119 9.03 3.92 -2.41
C VAL A 119 7.65 4.05 -1.78
N ASP A 120 6.87 2.96 -1.75
CA ASP A 120 5.46 2.93 -1.37
C ASP A 120 5.12 1.97 -0.23
N GLU A 121 6.10 1.19 0.29
CA GLU A 121 5.86 0.27 1.39
C GLU A 121 6.95 0.32 2.46
N CYS A 122 6.54 0.10 3.70
CA CYS A 122 7.43 0.03 4.85
C CYS A 122 6.87 -0.85 5.97
N TYR A 123 7.78 -1.28 6.85
CA TYR A 123 7.44 -1.89 8.13
C TYR A 123 7.69 -0.91 9.27
N LEU A 124 6.80 -0.94 10.29
CA LEU A 124 6.98 -0.24 11.55
C LEU A 124 6.99 -1.26 12.69
N ASP A 125 8.02 -1.24 13.55
CA ASP A 125 7.91 -1.89 14.85
C ASP A 125 7.12 -0.97 15.79
N PHE A 126 5.88 -1.35 16.02
CA PHE A 126 4.92 -0.59 16.83
C PHE A 126 4.95 -0.99 18.30
N THR A 127 5.75 -1.99 18.68
CA THR A 127 5.78 -2.60 20.01
C THR A 127 6.02 -1.55 21.11
N GLY A 128 7.00 -0.68 20.90
CA GLY A 128 7.41 0.31 21.90
C GLY A 128 6.40 1.42 22.16
N ILE A 129 5.56 1.73 21.18
CA ILE A 129 4.59 2.83 21.24
C ILE A 129 3.14 2.35 21.34
N ALA A 130 2.89 1.04 21.39
CA ALA A 130 1.54 0.48 21.44
C ALA A 130 0.72 0.98 22.66
N HIS A 131 1.40 1.28 23.77
CA HIS A 131 0.77 1.80 24.99
C HIS A 131 0.23 3.23 24.83
N CYS A 132 0.63 3.97 23.82
CA CYS A 132 0.11 5.33 23.54
C CYS A 132 -1.27 5.31 22.86
N TYR A 133 -1.76 4.15 22.46
CA TYR A 133 -3.00 3.98 21.69
C TYR A 133 -3.93 3.00 22.39
N GLN A 134 -5.24 3.12 22.13
CA GLN A 134 -6.24 2.23 22.70
C GLN A 134 -6.05 0.77 22.25
N SER A 135 -5.63 0.57 21.00
CA SER A 135 -5.30 -0.73 20.43
C SER A 135 -4.46 -0.56 19.15
N PRO A 136 -3.75 -1.60 18.69
CA PRO A 136 -3.07 -1.56 17.39
C PRO A 136 -4.01 -1.24 16.21
N LEU A 137 -5.25 -1.72 16.25
CA LEU A 137 -6.26 -1.40 15.23
C LEU A 137 -6.63 0.09 15.26
N ALA A 138 -6.88 0.66 16.43
CA ALA A 138 -7.19 2.08 16.58
C ALA A 138 -6.03 2.97 16.08
N ALA A 139 -4.79 2.58 16.38
CA ALA A 139 -3.61 3.27 15.86
C ALA A 139 -3.53 3.20 14.32
N ALA A 140 -3.77 2.03 13.73
CA ALA A 140 -3.75 1.86 12.28
C ALA A 140 -4.85 2.68 11.58
N GLU A 141 -6.05 2.78 12.17
CA GLU A 141 -7.13 3.66 11.69
C GLU A 141 -6.67 5.12 11.69
N GLU A 142 -6.12 5.59 12.82
CA GLU A 142 -5.64 6.97 12.94
C GLU A 142 -4.53 7.29 11.94
N ILE A 143 -3.57 6.38 11.76
CA ILE A 143 -2.47 6.51 10.79
C ILE A 143 -3.03 6.59 9.38
N LYS A 144 -3.89 5.64 9.00
CA LYS A 144 -4.52 5.56 7.68
C LYS A 144 -5.30 6.84 7.35
N ASP A 145 -6.13 7.29 8.28
CA ASP A 145 -6.97 8.48 8.12
C ASP A 145 -6.12 9.77 8.10
N THR A 146 -5.04 9.82 8.85
CA THR A 146 -4.12 10.96 8.83
C THR A 146 -3.36 11.03 7.52
N ILE A 147 -2.92 9.90 6.97
CA ILE A 147 -2.29 9.84 5.63
C ILE A 147 -3.27 10.38 4.58
N TYR A 148 -4.51 9.92 4.59
CA TYR A 148 -5.51 10.39 3.64
C TYR A 148 -5.77 11.90 3.77
N ARG A 149 -6.01 12.40 4.99
CA ARG A 149 -6.27 13.83 5.23
C ARG A 149 -5.10 14.75 4.88
N ARG A 150 -3.86 14.31 5.16
CA ARG A 150 -2.65 15.13 4.95
C ARG A 150 -2.10 15.07 3.54
N PHE A 151 -2.19 13.93 2.91
CA PHE A 151 -1.51 13.66 1.64
C PHE A 151 -2.46 13.30 0.50
N GLY A 152 -3.75 13.02 0.77
CA GLY A 152 -4.76 12.79 -0.25
C GLY A 152 -4.75 11.41 -0.90
N PHE A 153 -3.95 10.45 -0.40
CA PHE A 153 -3.94 9.07 -0.90
C PHE A 153 -4.24 8.07 0.20
N THR A 154 -4.61 6.85 -0.17
CA THR A 154 -4.96 5.78 0.77
C THR A 154 -3.84 4.76 0.91
N VAL A 155 -3.83 4.07 2.06
CA VAL A 155 -2.90 2.97 2.34
C VAL A 155 -3.66 1.73 2.81
N ASN A 156 -3.05 0.57 2.62
CA ASN A 156 -3.41 -0.64 3.35
C ASN A 156 -2.46 -0.82 4.53
N VAL A 157 -3.00 -1.35 5.63
CA VAL A 157 -2.21 -1.66 6.82
C VAL A 157 -2.43 -3.11 7.21
N GLY A 158 -1.36 -3.88 7.26
CA GLY A 158 -1.34 -5.22 7.83
C GLY A 158 -0.68 -5.24 9.20
N ILE A 159 -1.28 -5.90 10.17
CA ILE A 159 -0.81 -5.95 11.56
C ILE A 159 -0.55 -7.39 11.95
N SER A 160 0.62 -7.69 12.49
CA SER A 160 0.95 -9.00 13.04
C SER A 160 2.12 -8.95 14.01
N CYS A 161 2.59 -10.13 14.42
CA CYS A 161 3.76 -10.28 15.29
C CYS A 161 5.10 -10.39 14.54
N ASN A 162 5.10 -10.46 13.22
CA ASN A 162 6.29 -10.47 12.37
C ASN A 162 6.00 -9.86 10.98
N LYS A 163 7.07 -9.57 10.23
CA LYS A 163 6.99 -8.91 8.93
C LYS A 163 6.23 -9.73 7.88
N LEU A 164 6.48 -11.03 7.80
CA LEU A 164 5.83 -11.91 6.81
C LEU A 164 4.31 -11.87 6.99
N LEU A 165 3.83 -12.11 8.19
CA LEU A 165 2.39 -12.12 8.48
C LEU A 165 1.76 -10.72 8.33
N ALA A 166 2.48 -9.66 8.70
CA ALA A 166 2.01 -8.29 8.50
C ALA A 166 1.87 -7.95 7.02
N LYS A 167 2.83 -8.36 6.17
CA LYS A 167 2.73 -8.20 4.71
C LYS A 167 1.57 -8.98 4.14
N MET A 168 1.42 -10.26 4.49
CA MET A 168 0.28 -11.08 4.10
C MET A 168 -1.05 -10.40 4.46
N ALA A 169 -1.16 -9.87 5.68
CA ALA A 169 -2.38 -9.19 6.12
C ALA A 169 -2.71 -7.96 5.27
N SER A 170 -1.72 -7.15 4.88
CA SER A 170 -1.94 -5.94 4.08
C SER A 170 -2.46 -6.24 2.67
N ASP A 171 -2.27 -7.49 2.19
CA ASP A 171 -2.66 -7.90 0.83
C ASP A 171 -4.03 -8.61 0.76
N PHE A 172 -4.69 -8.94 1.87
CA PHE A 172 -5.95 -9.67 1.87
C PHE A 172 -7.08 -8.97 1.10
N GLU A 173 -7.23 -7.69 1.31
CA GLU A 173 -8.23 -6.89 0.60
C GLU A 173 -7.69 -5.46 0.42
N LYS A 174 -7.73 -4.95 -0.80
CA LYS A 174 -7.32 -3.59 -1.17
C LYS A 174 -8.44 -2.91 -1.97
N PRO A 175 -8.58 -1.60 -1.93
CA PRO A 175 -7.75 -0.61 -1.23
C PRO A 175 -8.32 -0.16 0.13
N ASN A 176 -7.50 0.61 0.87
CA ASN A 176 -7.90 1.38 2.07
C ASN A 176 -8.43 0.51 3.21
N ARG A 177 -7.75 -0.62 3.47
CA ARG A 177 -8.14 -1.60 4.49
C ARG A 177 -7.07 -1.79 5.55
N ILE A 178 -7.52 -2.28 6.70
CA ILE A 178 -6.67 -2.73 7.79
C ILE A 178 -7.02 -4.18 8.08
N HIS A 179 -6.00 -5.02 8.14
CA HIS A 179 -6.16 -6.43 8.45
C HIS A 179 -5.15 -6.88 9.48
N THR A 180 -5.54 -7.85 10.28
CA THR A 180 -4.67 -8.57 11.20
C THR A 180 -4.41 -9.99 10.71
N LEU A 181 -3.25 -10.52 11.02
CA LEU A 181 -2.93 -11.93 10.83
C LEU A 181 -2.02 -12.41 11.97
N PHE A 182 -2.57 -12.55 13.16
CA PHE A 182 -1.86 -13.13 14.30
C PHE A 182 -1.82 -14.66 14.22
N PRO A 183 -0.93 -15.34 14.97
CA PRO A 183 -0.75 -16.79 14.88
C PRO A 183 -2.04 -17.62 15.04
N ASP A 184 -2.96 -17.20 15.89
CA ASP A 184 -4.27 -17.81 16.13
C ASP A 184 -5.25 -17.62 14.96
N GLU A 185 -5.01 -16.63 14.11
CA GLU A 185 -5.82 -16.34 12.91
C GLU A 185 -5.35 -17.09 11.66
N ILE A 186 -4.11 -17.61 11.65
CA ILE A 186 -3.49 -18.28 10.50
C ILE A 186 -4.36 -19.40 9.92
N PRO A 187 -4.91 -20.35 10.74
CA PRO A 187 -5.71 -21.43 10.19
C PRO A 187 -6.95 -20.98 9.44
N ARG A 188 -7.53 -19.84 9.85
CA ARG A 188 -8.76 -19.31 9.25
C ARG A 188 -8.47 -18.36 8.09
N LYS A 189 -7.45 -17.52 8.16
CA LYS A 189 -7.22 -16.45 7.20
C LYS A 189 -6.14 -16.78 6.16
N MET A 190 -5.12 -17.57 6.50
CA MET A 190 -3.98 -17.82 5.63
C MET A 190 -4.02 -19.21 4.98
N TRP A 191 -4.28 -20.28 5.74
CA TRP A 191 -4.27 -21.64 5.19
C TRP A 191 -5.26 -21.90 4.04
N PRO A 192 -6.44 -21.22 3.96
CA PRO A 192 -7.34 -21.39 2.81
C PRO A 192 -6.84 -20.72 1.53
N LEU A 193 -5.80 -19.87 1.60
CA LEU A 193 -5.29 -19.15 0.42
C LEU A 193 -4.56 -20.11 -0.53
N PRO A 194 -4.64 -19.86 -1.85
CA PRO A 194 -3.79 -20.54 -2.82
C PRO A 194 -2.31 -20.27 -2.53
N VAL A 195 -1.44 -21.24 -2.80
CA VAL A 195 0.03 -21.09 -2.60
C VAL A 195 0.59 -19.88 -3.39
N SER A 196 -0.01 -19.56 -4.52
CA SER A 196 0.36 -18.38 -5.34
C SER A 196 0.12 -17.03 -4.67
N GLU A 197 -0.65 -16.98 -3.57
CA GLU A 197 -0.90 -15.77 -2.79
C GLU A 197 0.00 -15.67 -1.54
N LEU A 198 0.87 -16.65 -1.31
CA LEU A 198 1.84 -16.62 -0.23
C LEU A 198 3.11 -15.86 -0.68
N HIS A 199 3.63 -14.97 0.18
CA HIS A 199 4.85 -14.19 -0.04
C HIS A 199 6.09 -14.92 0.48
#